data_9ca303a62f0d6b634288e6c172a15862
#
_entry.id   9ca303a62f0d6b634288e6c172a15862
#
_cell.length_a   1.000
_cell.length_b   1.000
_cell.length_c   1.000
_cell.angle_alpha   90.00
_cell.angle_beta   90.00
_cell.angle_gamma   90.00
#
_symmetry.space_group_name_H-M   'P 1'
#
loop_
_entity.id
_entity.type
_entity.pdbx_description
1 polymer ?
#
loop_
_entity_poly.entity_id
_entity_poly.type
_entity_poly.pdbx_seq_one_letter_code
_entity_poly.pdbx_strand_id
1 'polypeptide(L)'
;MTRYSGSKEAEEFGCYGLVGGFARNLYTHALFSAEACTADDGPFYCTSCFSDAVVRKCTEKKDHFAHKSRLSPVYEGGEGNLHFKCKEEICKALASLVPEGKWETERTIDPNKRLGTPELRPDISGRINGKPVAIEVQASVLSLSKIIKKMEAYTKLNINTIWVVPLTEQLGSLPYRPRLYERYLHSMYYGRIYYWTLGNGVEVDTVHLGIAGRHVEYKEWYEEGEFKTGGDYFKPYKIIKTPVYGNIASIFHEFEPHMRSEFIPENVRKSVPQCLLWKDSFSTWWNTNEEDKYTAEYFEDAYFDIRLPVSNIDASGFSYQPIRNTFHPFRSLVVAQ
;
A
#
# COMPACT_ATOMS: atom_id res chain seq x y z
N MET A 1 33.52 -16.33 -5.73
CA MET A 1 32.94 -15.07 -6.28
C MET A 1 32.10 -14.41 -5.22
N THR A 2 32.52 -13.26 -4.70
CA THR A 2 31.72 -12.48 -3.73
C THR A 2 30.49 -11.92 -4.45
N ARG A 3 29.31 -12.42 -4.11
CA ARG A 3 28.03 -11.89 -4.63
C ARG A 3 27.99 -10.40 -4.30
N TYR A 4 27.86 -9.56 -5.32
CA TYR A 4 27.68 -8.12 -5.16
C TYR A 4 26.52 -7.85 -4.22
N SER A 5 26.73 -7.01 -3.21
CA SER A 5 25.73 -6.72 -2.17
C SER A 5 24.42 -6.12 -2.72
N GLY A 6 24.48 -5.48 -3.89
CA GLY A 6 23.31 -4.94 -4.59
C GLY A 6 22.44 -5.97 -5.32
N SER A 7 22.89 -7.22 -5.47
CA SER A 7 22.14 -8.23 -6.25
C SER A 7 20.80 -8.59 -5.59
N LYS A 8 20.75 -8.69 -4.25
CA LYS A 8 19.52 -9.04 -3.53
C LYS A 8 18.45 -7.95 -3.62
N GLU A 9 18.86 -6.69 -3.55
CA GLU A 9 17.95 -5.55 -3.70
C GLU A 9 17.51 -5.38 -5.15
N ALA A 10 18.41 -5.60 -6.12
CA ALA A 10 18.08 -5.65 -7.53
C ALA A 10 17.08 -6.77 -7.85
N GLU A 11 17.25 -7.94 -7.21
CA GLU A 11 16.30 -9.05 -7.31
C GLU A 11 14.93 -8.72 -6.73
N GLU A 12 14.88 -7.97 -5.64
CA GLU A 12 13.63 -7.56 -4.99
C GLU A 12 12.89 -6.48 -5.78
N PHE A 13 13.61 -5.65 -6.53
CA PHE A 13 13.06 -4.54 -7.31
C PHE A 13 12.84 -4.89 -8.81
N GLY A 14 13.44 -5.96 -9.28
CA GLY A 14 13.34 -6.40 -10.67
C GLY A 14 14.23 -5.63 -11.67
N CYS A 15 15.15 -4.80 -11.20
CA CYS A 15 16.05 -4.03 -12.05
C CYS A 15 17.50 -4.19 -11.59
N TYR A 16 18.40 -4.52 -12.52
CA TYR A 16 19.83 -4.70 -12.28
C TYR A 16 20.68 -3.48 -12.61
N GLY A 17 20.07 -2.35 -13.01
CA GLY A 17 20.79 -1.16 -13.45
C GLY A 17 21.71 -0.52 -12.41
N LEU A 18 21.53 -0.82 -11.12
CA LEU A 18 22.36 -0.32 -10.03
C LEU A 18 23.41 -1.34 -9.53
N VAL A 19 23.43 -2.56 -10.04
CA VAL A 19 24.34 -3.63 -9.59
C VAL A 19 25.81 -3.28 -9.79
N GLY A 20 26.12 -2.48 -10.81
CA GLY A 20 27.48 -1.97 -11.06
C GLY A 20 27.97 -0.92 -10.06
N GLY A 21 27.12 -0.49 -9.11
CA GLY A 21 27.46 0.54 -8.12
C GLY A 21 27.46 1.96 -8.67
N PHE A 22 26.73 2.21 -9.77
CA PHE A 22 26.61 3.54 -10.39
C PHE A 22 25.16 3.98 -10.47
N ALA A 23 24.94 5.30 -10.26
CA ALA A 23 23.65 5.98 -10.47
C ALA A 23 23.90 7.38 -11.03
N ARG A 24 22.89 8.01 -11.59
CA ARG A 24 22.96 9.42 -12.06
C ARG A 24 22.28 10.35 -11.07
N ASN A 25 22.87 11.53 -10.89
CA ASN A 25 22.20 12.62 -10.18
C ASN A 25 21.01 13.12 -11.02
N LEU A 26 19.90 13.39 -10.37
CA LEU A 26 18.64 13.77 -11.03
C LEU A 26 18.71 15.13 -11.72
N TYR A 27 19.50 16.07 -11.19
CA TYR A 27 19.59 17.45 -11.71
C TYR A 27 20.72 17.64 -12.72
N THR A 28 21.88 17.07 -12.42
CA THR A 28 23.09 17.28 -13.24
C THR A 28 23.29 16.19 -14.29
N HIS A 29 22.56 15.07 -14.18
CA HIS A 29 22.73 13.85 -14.97
C HIS A 29 24.14 13.25 -14.92
N ALA A 30 25.01 13.76 -14.05
CA ALA A 30 26.35 13.22 -13.83
C ALA A 30 26.27 11.81 -13.23
N LEU A 31 27.20 10.94 -13.66
CA LEU A 31 27.31 9.57 -13.18
C LEU A 31 28.15 9.56 -11.90
N PHE A 32 27.60 8.96 -10.83
CA PHE A 32 28.27 8.82 -9.55
C PHE A 32 28.52 7.33 -9.23
N SER A 33 29.68 7.04 -8.62
CA SER A 33 29.96 5.76 -7.98
C SER A 33 29.48 5.79 -6.54
N ALA A 34 28.89 4.70 -6.06
CA ALA A 34 28.44 4.59 -4.67
C ALA A 34 29.57 4.74 -3.64
N GLU A 35 30.80 4.34 -4.01
CA GLU A 35 32.00 4.47 -3.16
C GLU A 35 32.43 5.95 -3.00
N ALA A 36 32.25 6.75 -4.05
CA ALA A 36 32.77 8.13 -4.13
C ALA A 36 31.74 9.20 -3.74
N CYS A 37 30.48 8.86 -3.51
CA CYS A 37 29.44 9.83 -3.19
C CYS A 37 28.74 9.55 -1.86
N THR A 38 28.01 10.54 -1.36
CA THR A 38 27.18 10.46 -0.16
C THR A 38 25.71 10.69 -0.51
N ALA A 39 24.82 10.68 0.46
CA ALA A 39 23.42 11.03 0.26
C ALA A 39 23.21 12.49 -0.17
N ASP A 40 24.10 13.37 0.28
CA ASP A 40 24.04 14.82 0.00
C ASP A 40 24.37 15.16 -1.46
N ASP A 41 25.05 14.24 -2.17
CA ASP A 41 25.33 14.38 -3.62
C ASP A 41 24.10 14.01 -4.49
N GLY A 42 22.99 13.58 -3.86
CA GLY A 42 21.72 13.23 -4.54
C GLY A 42 20.81 14.43 -4.83
N PRO A 43 19.59 14.16 -5.27
CA PRO A 43 18.97 12.85 -5.48
C PRO A 43 19.53 12.10 -6.69
N PHE A 44 19.43 10.77 -6.64
CA PHE A 44 19.93 9.88 -7.69
C PHE A 44 18.81 9.10 -8.36
N TYR A 45 19.07 8.65 -9.59
CA TYR A 45 18.19 7.73 -10.30
C TYR A 45 18.96 6.61 -11.02
N CYS A 46 18.27 5.49 -11.22
CA CYS A 46 18.79 4.33 -11.95
C CYS A 46 18.84 4.61 -13.45
N THR A 47 19.96 4.32 -14.10
CA THR A 47 20.13 4.53 -15.56
C THR A 47 19.32 3.58 -16.44
N SER A 48 18.83 2.47 -15.88
CA SER A 48 18.10 1.44 -16.65
C SER A 48 16.59 1.56 -16.53
N CYS A 49 16.06 1.84 -15.32
CA CYS A 49 14.61 1.93 -15.10
C CYS A 49 14.13 3.33 -14.71
N PHE A 50 15.05 4.29 -14.60
CA PHE A 50 14.79 5.69 -14.22
C PHE A 50 14.14 5.91 -12.84
N SER A 51 13.97 4.84 -12.06
CA SER A 51 13.45 4.96 -10.69
C SER A 51 14.45 5.63 -9.78
N ASP A 52 13.95 6.30 -8.75
CA ASP A 52 14.77 6.90 -7.69
C ASP A 52 15.73 5.89 -7.09
N ALA A 53 16.94 6.33 -6.82
CA ALA A 53 17.99 5.53 -6.20
C ALA A 53 18.53 6.22 -4.95
N VAL A 54 18.97 5.43 -3.98
CA VAL A 54 19.64 5.88 -2.76
C VAL A 54 21.00 5.22 -2.63
N VAL A 55 22.01 5.99 -2.22
CA VAL A 55 23.32 5.43 -1.88
C VAL A 55 23.25 4.79 -0.49
N ARG A 56 23.80 3.58 -0.37
CA ARG A 56 23.94 2.87 0.90
C ARG A 56 25.40 2.70 1.23
N LYS A 57 25.82 3.33 2.32
CA LYS A 57 27.14 3.15 2.92
C LYS A 57 27.11 1.94 3.85
N CYS A 58 28.03 1.03 3.67
CA CYS A 58 28.05 -0.25 4.37
C CYS A 58 29.39 -0.47 5.08
N THR A 59 29.35 -0.96 6.32
CA THR A 59 30.55 -1.29 7.08
C THR A 59 31.14 -2.66 6.71
N GLU A 60 30.24 -3.62 6.39
CA GLU A 60 30.65 -5.03 6.14
C GLU A 60 30.56 -5.43 4.66
N LYS A 61 30.07 -4.55 3.79
CA LYS A 61 29.83 -4.79 2.37
C LYS A 61 30.32 -3.60 1.57
N LYS A 62 30.48 -3.76 0.26
CA LYS A 62 30.73 -2.63 -0.63
C LYS A 62 29.56 -1.66 -0.61
N ASP A 63 29.89 -0.37 -0.64
CA ASP A 63 28.92 0.68 -0.87
C ASP A 63 28.20 0.43 -2.19
N HIS A 64 26.90 0.68 -2.22
CA HIS A 64 26.08 0.41 -3.41
C HIS A 64 24.90 1.35 -3.51
N PHE A 65 24.35 1.50 -4.70
CA PHE A 65 23.05 2.10 -4.90
C PHE A 65 21.94 1.06 -4.78
N ALA A 66 20.82 1.47 -4.21
CA ALA A 66 19.59 0.70 -4.15
C ALA A 66 18.43 1.50 -4.70
N HIS A 67 17.49 0.84 -5.37
CA HIS A 67 16.26 1.49 -5.79
C HIS A 67 15.44 1.91 -4.56
N LYS A 68 14.90 3.13 -4.63
CA LYS A 68 13.94 3.60 -3.65
C LYS A 68 12.57 3.01 -3.99
N SER A 69 12.12 2.04 -3.19
CA SER A 69 10.79 1.47 -3.38
C SER A 69 9.72 2.55 -3.23
N ARG A 70 8.81 2.65 -4.21
CA ARG A 70 7.64 3.50 -4.11
C ARG A 70 6.85 3.11 -2.86
N LEU A 71 6.54 4.07 -2.02
CA LEU A 71 5.62 3.90 -0.89
C LEU A 71 4.20 4.28 -1.33
N SER A 72 3.20 3.81 -0.59
CA SER A 72 1.85 4.36 -0.72
C SER A 72 1.88 5.87 -0.49
N PRO A 73 1.13 6.68 -1.25
CA PRO A 73 1.10 8.13 -1.11
C PRO A 73 0.28 8.57 0.12
N VAL A 74 0.62 8.03 1.29
CA VAL A 74 0.08 8.43 2.58
C VAL A 74 0.86 9.64 3.06
N TYR A 75 0.16 10.65 3.57
CA TYR A 75 0.78 11.85 4.12
C TYR A 75 1.72 11.53 5.29
N GLU A 76 2.96 12.02 5.26
CA GLU A 76 4.00 11.74 6.26
C GLU A 76 4.23 12.89 7.28
N GLY A 77 3.37 13.90 7.31
CA GLY A 77 3.58 15.16 8.05
C GLY A 77 2.96 15.26 9.46
N GLY A 78 2.65 14.15 10.16
CA GLY A 78 2.00 14.19 11.48
C GLY A 78 0.48 14.48 11.40
N GLU A 79 -0.11 15.14 12.41
CA GLU A 79 -1.50 15.63 12.35
C GLU A 79 -1.59 16.81 11.35
N GLY A 80 -1.44 16.53 10.08
CA GLY A 80 -1.46 17.53 9.03
C GLY A 80 -2.85 17.80 8.49
N ASN A 81 -2.94 18.79 7.61
CA ASN A 81 -4.15 19.26 6.96
C ASN A 81 -5.00 18.11 6.35
N LEU A 82 -4.38 17.05 5.80
CA LEU A 82 -5.10 15.93 5.20
C LEU A 82 -5.82 15.06 6.24
N HIS A 83 -5.18 14.76 7.37
CA HIS A 83 -5.81 14.02 8.49
C HIS A 83 -7.04 14.77 9.01
N PHE A 84 -6.90 16.06 9.27
CA PHE A 84 -7.98 16.92 9.71
C PHE A 84 -9.13 16.99 8.68
N LYS A 85 -8.80 17.24 7.41
CA LYS A 85 -9.80 17.27 6.32
C LYS A 85 -10.53 15.94 6.17
N CYS A 86 -9.84 14.83 6.26
CA CYS A 86 -10.43 13.49 6.19
C CYS A 86 -11.47 13.31 7.32
N LYS A 87 -11.09 13.64 8.56
CA LYS A 87 -12.01 13.57 9.71
C LYS A 87 -13.24 14.45 9.51
N GLU A 88 -13.04 15.71 9.15
CA GLU A 88 -14.16 16.65 8.98
C GLU A 88 -15.08 16.24 7.83
N GLU A 89 -14.53 15.85 6.69
CA GLU A 89 -15.31 15.49 5.52
C GLU A 89 -16.15 14.24 5.76
N ILE A 90 -15.56 13.18 6.29
CA ILE A 90 -16.28 11.95 6.65
C ILE A 90 -17.33 12.23 7.72
N CYS A 91 -16.98 12.96 8.78
CA CYS A 91 -17.91 13.29 9.86
C CYS A 91 -19.10 14.10 9.36
N LYS A 92 -18.87 15.14 8.55
CA LYS A 92 -19.92 15.98 7.95
C LYS A 92 -20.82 15.17 7.03
N ALA A 93 -20.26 14.32 6.19
CA ALA A 93 -21.03 13.49 5.28
C ALA A 93 -21.89 12.47 6.04
N LEU A 94 -21.34 11.81 7.07
CA LEU A 94 -22.12 10.92 7.94
C LEU A 94 -23.21 11.66 8.74
N ALA A 95 -22.93 12.85 9.25
CA ALA A 95 -23.94 13.66 9.95
C ALA A 95 -25.10 14.06 9.03
N SER A 96 -24.83 14.25 7.74
CA SER A 96 -25.87 14.54 6.75
C SER A 96 -26.67 13.30 6.35
N LEU A 97 -26.02 12.14 6.20
CA LEU A 97 -26.66 10.89 5.79
C LEU A 97 -27.39 10.19 6.94
N VAL A 98 -26.87 10.30 8.16
CA VAL A 98 -27.35 9.60 9.36
C VAL A 98 -27.35 10.57 10.54
N PRO A 99 -28.25 11.59 10.53
CA PRO A 99 -28.27 12.62 11.57
C PRO A 99 -28.56 12.07 12.97
N GLU A 100 -29.32 10.98 13.07
CA GLU A 100 -29.60 10.28 14.33
C GLU A 100 -28.36 9.60 14.91
N GLY A 101 -27.31 9.41 14.11
CA GLY A 101 -26.04 8.80 14.51
C GLY A 101 -25.21 9.65 15.48
N LYS A 102 -25.54 10.94 15.61
CA LYS A 102 -24.84 11.89 16.51
C LYS A 102 -23.33 11.87 16.31
N TRP A 103 -22.91 12.09 15.08
CA TRP A 103 -21.51 12.05 14.67
C TRP A 103 -20.72 13.22 15.25
N GLU A 104 -19.56 12.92 15.82
CA GLU A 104 -18.61 13.89 16.36
C GLU A 104 -17.18 13.45 16.07
N THR A 105 -16.32 14.44 15.85
CA THR A 105 -14.87 14.24 15.81
C THR A 105 -14.31 14.29 17.22
N GLU A 106 -13.33 13.44 17.50
CA GLU A 106 -12.52 13.46 18.73
C GLU A 106 -13.33 13.43 20.04
N ARG A 107 -14.50 12.81 20.02
CA ARG A 107 -15.32 12.63 21.23
C ARG A 107 -14.55 11.80 22.27
N THR A 108 -14.45 12.32 23.48
CA THR A 108 -13.87 11.56 24.60
C THR A 108 -14.85 10.48 25.05
N ILE A 109 -14.36 9.26 25.16
CA ILE A 109 -15.03 8.11 25.76
C ILE A 109 -14.32 7.86 27.09
N ASP A 110 -15.04 8.05 28.18
CA ASP A 110 -14.50 7.92 29.54
C ASP A 110 -13.94 6.52 29.81
N PRO A 111 -12.90 6.43 30.66
CA PRO A 111 -12.32 5.14 31.02
C PRO A 111 -13.34 4.29 31.79
N ASN A 112 -13.42 3.01 31.46
CA ASN A 112 -14.28 2.06 32.14
C ASN A 112 -13.45 1.12 33.00
N LYS A 113 -13.41 1.38 34.31
CA LYS A 113 -12.63 0.57 35.27
C LYS A 113 -13.09 -0.89 35.32
N ARG A 114 -14.40 -1.17 35.15
CA ARG A 114 -14.94 -2.54 35.19
C ARG A 114 -14.45 -3.39 34.00
N LEU A 115 -14.33 -2.78 32.83
CA LEU A 115 -13.85 -3.42 31.62
C LEU A 115 -12.33 -3.30 31.45
N GLY A 116 -11.67 -2.52 32.30
CA GLY A 116 -10.24 -2.25 32.19
C GLY A 116 -9.88 -1.48 30.90
N THR A 117 -10.76 -0.59 30.44
CA THR A 117 -10.49 0.24 29.27
C THR A 117 -10.01 1.62 29.70
N PRO A 118 -8.97 2.16 29.05
CA PRO A 118 -8.53 3.53 29.28
C PRO A 118 -9.54 4.53 28.67
N GLU A 119 -9.30 5.81 28.87
CA GLU A 119 -9.92 6.85 28.07
C GLU A 119 -9.57 6.64 26.59
N LEU A 120 -10.56 6.77 25.73
CA LEU A 120 -10.42 6.66 24.28
C LEU A 120 -10.90 7.93 23.61
N ARG A 121 -10.22 8.27 22.53
CA ARG A 121 -10.59 9.40 21.67
C ARG A 121 -10.49 8.98 20.22
N PRO A 122 -11.58 8.41 19.66
CA PRO A 122 -11.63 8.08 18.24
C PRO A 122 -11.58 9.35 17.40
N ASP A 123 -11.00 9.26 16.20
CA ASP A 123 -10.98 10.40 15.27
C ASP A 123 -12.39 10.83 14.91
N ILE A 124 -13.30 9.88 14.67
CA ILE A 124 -14.74 10.12 14.44
C ILE A 124 -15.51 9.02 15.17
N SER A 125 -16.64 9.38 15.78
CA SER A 125 -17.52 8.39 16.40
C SER A 125 -18.99 8.77 16.25
N GLY A 126 -19.82 7.74 16.16
CA GLY A 126 -21.28 7.88 16.02
C GLY A 126 -21.98 6.54 16.05
N ARG A 127 -23.17 6.49 15.45
CA ARG A 127 -23.97 5.25 15.33
C ARG A 127 -24.50 5.08 13.92
N ILE A 128 -24.48 3.85 13.43
CA ILE A 128 -25.16 3.43 12.20
C ILE A 128 -26.14 2.33 12.59
N ASN A 129 -27.42 2.51 12.29
CA ASN A 129 -28.48 1.56 12.66
C ASN A 129 -28.43 1.17 14.15
N GLY A 130 -28.21 2.15 15.03
CA GLY A 130 -28.11 1.97 16.47
C GLY A 130 -26.78 1.36 16.97
N LYS A 131 -25.92 0.85 16.10
CA LYS A 131 -24.62 0.24 16.44
C LYS A 131 -23.55 1.31 16.59
N PRO A 132 -22.75 1.32 17.69
CA PRO A 132 -21.67 2.27 17.84
C PRO A 132 -20.54 1.96 16.88
N VAL A 133 -20.04 3.01 16.22
CA VAL A 133 -18.94 2.94 15.24
C VAL A 133 -17.89 3.98 15.59
N ALA A 134 -16.63 3.55 15.62
CA ALA A 134 -15.46 4.40 15.69
C ALA A 134 -14.71 4.33 14.36
N ILE A 135 -14.36 5.48 13.80
CA ILE A 135 -13.55 5.60 12.59
C ILE A 135 -12.20 6.20 13.00
N GLU A 136 -11.14 5.47 12.72
CA GLU A 136 -9.75 5.89 12.95
C GLU A 136 -9.12 6.27 11.61
N VAL A 137 -8.54 7.45 11.54
CA VAL A 137 -7.88 7.97 10.34
C VAL A 137 -6.37 7.85 10.49
N GLN A 138 -5.75 6.94 9.74
CA GLN A 138 -4.34 6.64 9.87
C GLN A 138 -3.51 7.36 8.82
N ALA A 139 -3.11 8.59 9.11
CA ALA A 139 -2.32 9.44 8.22
C ALA A 139 -0.80 9.42 8.51
N SER A 140 -0.35 8.78 9.58
CA SER A 140 1.06 8.76 9.98
C SER A 140 1.53 7.35 10.37
N VAL A 141 2.84 7.16 10.51
CA VAL A 141 3.38 5.87 10.98
C VAL A 141 2.99 5.65 12.44
N LEU A 142 2.08 4.70 12.65
CA LEU A 142 1.65 4.29 13.99
C LEU A 142 2.27 2.93 14.35
N SER A 143 2.66 2.77 15.62
CA SER A 143 3.12 1.46 16.08
C SER A 143 1.95 0.47 16.16
N LEU A 144 2.17 -0.78 15.73
CA LEU A 144 1.15 -1.82 15.79
C LEU A 144 0.58 -2.02 17.20
N SER A 145 1.40 -1.84 18.23
CA SER A 145 0.96 -1.95 19.63
C SER A 145 -0.12 -0.93 19.99
N LYS A 146 -0.10 0.27 19.39
CA LYS A 146 -1.16 1.27 19.60
C LYS A 146 -2.45 0.85 18.89
N ILE A 147 -2.37 0.33 17.65
CA ILE A 147 -3.53 -0.19 16.92
C ILE A 147 -4.17 -1.33 17.72
N ILE A 148 -3.38 -2.31 18.16
CA ILE A 148 -3.84 -3.46 18.94
C ILE A 148 -4.58 -2.99 20.20
N LYS A 149 -3.96 -2.11 21.00
CA LYS A 149 -4.57 -1.61 22.24
C LYS A 149 -5.89 -0.87 22.01
N LYS A 150 -5.98 -0.05 20.93
CA LYS A 150 -7.23 0.62 20.55
C LYS A 150 -8.30 -0.40 20.18
N MET A 151 -7.97 -1.40 19.34
CA MET A 151 -8.91 -2.44 18.92
C MET A 151 -9.45 -3.25 20.08
N GLU A 152 -8.59 -3.68 21.01
CA GLU A 152 -8.99 -4.39 22.25
C GLU A 152 -9.93 -3.54 23.10
N ALA A 153 -9.62 -2.26 23.27
CA ALA A 153 -10.43 -1.35 24.09
C ALA A 153 -11.80 -1.06 23.46
N TYR A 154 -11.87 -0.79 22.14
CA TYR A 154 -13.13 -0.63 21.43
C TYR A 154 -13.99 -1.87 21.48
N THR A 155 -13.38 -3.04 21.29
CA THR A 155 -14.09 -4.33 21.35
C THR A 155 -14.71 -4.57 22.73
N LYS A 156 -13.98 -4.31 23.82
CA LYS A 156 -14.51 -4.40 25.20
C LYS A 156 -15.69 -3.46 25.45
N LEU A 157 -15.74 -2.34 24.77
CA LEU A 157 -16.84 -1.36 24.82
C LEU A 157 -17.96 -1.64 23.81
N ASN A 158 -17.88 -2.76 23.08
CA ASN A 158 -18.81 -3.15 22.01
C ASN A 158 -18.93 -2.08 20.90
N ILE A 159 -17.81 -1.44 20.55
CA ILE A 159 -17.71 -0.44 19.48
C ILE A 159 -17.07 -1.09 18.26
N ASN A 160 -17.76 -1.03 17.13
CA ASN A 160 -17.23 -1.49 15.85
C ASN A 160 -16.24 -0.46 15.30
N THR A 161 -15.12 -0.91 14.77
CA THR A 161 -14.05 0.01 14.37
C THR A 161 -13.71 -0.17 12.88
N ILE A 162 -13.55 0.95 12.18
CA ILE A 162 -12.94 1.01 10.85
C ILE A 162 -11.67 1.87 10.91
N TRP A 163 -10.64 1.41 10.21
CA TRP A 163 -9.42 2.18 9.95
C TRP A 163 -9.40 2.64 8.50
N VAL A 164 -9.29 3.93 8.31
CA VAL A 164 -9.24 4.59 7.00
C VAL A 164 -7.84 5.20 6.81
N VAL A 165 -7.26 4.98 5.64
CA VAL A 165 -5.92 5.48 5.30
C VAL A 165 -6.06 6.58 4.24
N PRO A 166 -5.88 7.86 4.60
CA PRO A 166 -5.98 8.95 3.65
C PRO A 166 -4.74 9.00 2.75
N LEU A 167 -4.99 9.16 1.45
CA LEU A 167 -3.96 9.32 0.43
C LEU A 167 -3.88 10.77 -0.04
N THR A 168 -2.67 11.25 -0.32
CA THR A 168 -2.43 12.56 -0.93
C THR A 168 -2.79 12.60 -2.41
N GLU A 169 -2.75 11.45 -3.06
CA GLU A 169 -3.11 11.20 -4.45
C GLU A 169 -3.60 9.77 -4.61
N GLN A 170 -4.23 9.43 -5.72
CA GLN A 170 -4.65 8.05 -5.97
C GLN A 170 -3.46 7.09 -5.99
N LEU A 171 -3.66 5.89 -5.44
CA LEU A 171 -2.61 4.88 -5.33
C LEU A 171 -2.05 4.44 -6.70
N GLY A 172 -2.91 4.43 -7.74
CA GLY A 172 -2.57 3.95 -9.07
C GLY A 172 -2.43 2.43 -9.14
N SER A 173 -1.99 1.90 -10.28
CA SER A 173 -1.86 0.45 -10.55
C SER A 173 -0.46 -0.10 -10.28
N LEU A 174 0.55 0.76 -10.18
CA LEU A 174 1.94 0.34 -10.05
C LEU A 174 2.24 -0.32 -8.70
N PRO A 175 3.09 -1.35 -8.69
CA PRO A 175 3.54 -1.99 -7.46
C PRO A 175 4.17 -0.99 -6.50
N TYR A 176 3.92 -1.16 -5.21
CA TYR A 176 4.43 -0.31 -4.15
C TYR A 176 4.78 -1.12 -2.89
N ARG A 177 5.47 -0.49 -1.98
CA ARG A 177 5.81 -1.05 -0.68
C ARG A 177 4.83 -0.54 0.37
N PRO A 178 3.82 -1.33 0.77
CA PRO A 178 2.93 -0.93 1.85
C PRO A 178 3.71 -0.87 3.18
N ARG A 179 3.39 0.13 4.00
CA ARG A 179 3.96 0.27 5.34
C ARG A 179 3.51 -0.88 6.24
N LEU A 180 4.20 -1.06 7.35
CA LEU A 180 3.90 -2.18 8.26
C LEU A 180 2.46 -2.13 8.79
N TYR A 181 1.96 -0.95 9.15
CA TYR A 181 0.58 -0.81 9.62
C TYR A 181 -0.45 -1.09 8.50
N GLU A 182 -0.17 -0.71 7.24
CA GLU A 182 -1.06 -1.02 6.11
C GLU A 182 -1.19 -2.54 5.92
N ARG A 183 -0.07 -3.28 5.98
CA ARG A 183 -0.10 -4.75 5.93
C ARG A 183 -0.84 -5.36 7.11
N TYR A 184 -0.72 -4.75 8.29
CA TYR A 184 -1.45 -5.19 9.47
C TYR A 184 -2.96 -4.95 9.32
N LEU A 185 -3.38 -3.75 8.90
CA LEU A 185 -4.78 -3.44 8.62
C LEU A 185 -5.35 -4.36 7.54
N HIS A 186 -4.61 -4.57 6.44
CA HIS A 186 -4.99 -5.50 5.38
C HIS A 186 -5.27 -6.91 5.94
N SER A 187 -4.41 -7.43 6.81
CA SER A 187 -4.64 -8.73 7.45
C SER A 187 -5.83 -8.72 8.40
N MET A 188 -6.01 -7.65 9.17
CA MET A 188 -7.12 -7.49 10.11
C MET A 188 -8.47 -7.46 9.40
N TYR A 189 -8.57 -6.79 8.25
CA TYR A 189 -9.79 -6.69 7.42
C TYR A 189 -9.88 -7.77 6.33
N TYR A 190 -9.40 -9.00 6.61
CA TYR A 190 -9.54 -10.15 5.71
C TYR A 190 -8.98 -9.93 4.31
N GLY A 191 -7.80 -9.31 4.21
CA GLY A 191 -7.15 -9.05 2.93
C GLY A 191 -7.59 -7.76 2.25
N ARG A 192 -8.07 -6.77 3.00
CA ARG A 192 -8.52 -5.46 2.50
C ARG A 192 -7.89 -4.33 3.28
N ILE A 193 -7.72 -3.20 2.61
CA ILE A 193 -7.40 -1.92 3.21
C ILE A 193 -8.31 -0.87 2.60
N TYR A 194 -8.71 0.13 3.40
CA TYR A 194 -9.62 1.18 3.00
C TYR A 194 -8.85 2.47 2.84
N TYR A 195 -8.64 2.86 1.59
CA TYR A 195 -8.01 4.13 1.26
C TYR A 195 -9.07 5.20 1.00
N TRP A 196 -8.75 6.41 1.39
CA TRP A 196 -9.61 7.57 1.21
C TRP A 196 -8.83 8.69 0.52
N THR A 197 -9.46 9.39 -0.41
CA THR A 197 -8.92 10.59 -1.06
C THR A 197 -9.84 11.78 -0.82
N LEU A 198 -9.27 12.99 -0.82
CA LEU A 198 -10.02 14.23 -0.60
C LEU A 198 -11.16 14.36 -1.60
N GLY A 199 -12.36 14.66 -1.11
CA GLY A 199 -13.58 14.78 -1.91
C GLY A 199 -14.44 13.52 -1.97
N ASN A 200 -13.98 12.40 -1.39
CA ASN A 200 -14.74 11.14 -1.41
C ASN A 200 -15.87 11.07 -0.37
N GLY A 201 -15.97 12.06 0.53
CA GLY A 201 -17.02 12.03 1.57
C GLY A 201 -16.92 10.77 2.43
N VAL A 202 -17.94 9.90 2.37
CA VAL A 202 -17.99 8.61 3.10
C VAL A 202 -17.49 7.43 2.29
N GLU A 203 -17.04 7.64 1.06
CA GLU A 203 -16.59 6.58 0.18
C GLU A 203 -15.12 6.28 0.39
N VAL A 204 -14.77 5.00 0.33
CA VAL A 204 -13.40 4.50 0.42
C VAL A 204 -13.12 3.53 -0.71
N ASP A 205 -11.89 3.57 -1.22
CA ASP A 205 -11.38 2.58 -2.14
C ASP A 205 -11.04 1.31 -1.36
N THR A 206 -11.63 0.18 -1.74
CA THR A 206 -11.28 -1.12 -1.17
C THR A 206 -10.14 -1.72 -1.97
N VAL A 207 -8.99 -1.97 -1.33
CA VAL A 207 -7.79 -2.45 -2.02
C VAL A 207 -7.26 -3.71 -1.36
N HIS A 208 -6.96 -4.73 -2.17
CA HIS A 208 -6.19 -5.89 -1.76
C HIS A 208 -4.72 -5.70 -2.12
N LEU A 209 -3.82 -6.18 -1.25
CA LEU A 209 -2.38 -6.17 -1.47
C LEU A 209 -1.95 -7.45 -2.21
N GLY A 210 -2.14 -7.44 -3.52
CA GLY A 210 -1.83 -8.55 -4.40
C GLY A 210 -0.33 -8.86 -4.48
N ILE A 211 0.00 -9.98 -5.11
CA ILE A 211 1.38 -10.39 -5.32
C ILE A 211 2.00 -9.48 -6.38
N ALA A 212 3.20 -8.99 -6.11
CA ALA A 212 4.08 -8.39 -7.10
C ALA A 212 5.34 -9.23 -7.21
N GLY A 213 5.95 -9.28 -8.38
CA GLY A 213 7.16 -10.04 -8.60
C GLY A 213 7.76 -9.76 -9.97
N ARG A 214 8.68 -10.60 -10.38
CA ARG A 214 9.33 -10.53 -11.68
C ARG A 214 9.49 -11.90 -12.31
N HIS A 215 9.50 -11.94 -13.61
CA HIS A 215 9.96 -13.11 -14.36
C HIS A 215 11.49 -13.21 -14.28
N VAL A 216 12.00 -14.38 -13.99
CA VAL A 216 13.43 -14.69 -14.04
C VAL A 216 13.67 -15.37 -15.38
N GLU A 217 14.34 -14.66 -16.30
CA GLU A 217 14.63 -15.17 -17.63
C GLU A 217 15.43 -16.47 -17.59
N TYR A 218 15.15 -17.37 -18.53
CA TYR A 218 15.95 -18.57 -18.73
C TYR A 218 17.40 -18.19 -19.08
N LYS A 219 18.36 -18.85 -18.43
CA LYS A 219 19.80 -18.69 -18.66
C LYS A 219 20.49 -20.03 -18.64
N GLU A 220 21.51 -20.12 -19.48
CA GLU A 220 22.43 -21.24 -19.54
C GLU A 220 23.80 -20.74 -19.15
N TRP A 221 24.54 -21.52 -18.37
CA TRP A 221 25.92 -21.18 -17.99
C TRP A 221 26.74 -22.42 -17.71
N TYR A 222 28.08 -22.29 -17.80
CA TYR A 222 29.02 -23.30 -17.37
C TYR A 222 29.59 -22.92 -16.01
N GLU A 223 29.59 -23.86 -15.09
CA GLU A 223 30.17 -23.68 -13.75
C GLU A 223 30.90 -24.96 -13.35
N GLU A 224 32.19 -24.85 -12.99
CA GLU A 224 33.05 -25.98 -12.61
C GLU A 224 33.11 -27.10 -13.66
N GLY A 225 32.99 -26.77 -14.96
CA GLY A 225 33.00 -27.72 -16.06
C GLY A 225 31.67 -28.42 -16.35
N GLU A 226 30.63 -28.10 -15.60
CA GLU A 226 29.28 -28.61 -15.83
C GLU A 226 28.38 -27.57 -16.52
N PHE A 227 27.56 -28.03 -17.44
CA PHE A 227 26.51 -27.21 -18.07
C PHE A 227 25.33 -27.11 -17.12
N LYS A 228 24.95 -25.89 -16.77
CA LYS A 228 23.82 -25.59 -15.90
C LYS A 228 22.78 -24.71 -16.62
N THR A 229 21.55 -24.94 -16.29
CA THR A 229 20.42 -24.15 -16.78
C THR A 229 19.59 -23.67 -15.60
N GLY A 230 18.91 -22.55 -15.73
CA GLY A 230 17.99 -22.05 -14.69
C GLY A 230 17.25 -20.82 -15.18
N GLY A 231 16.19 -20.47 -14.44
CA GLY A 231 15.29 -19.40 -14.82
C GLY A 231 13.96 -19.93 -15.34
N ASP A 232 13.27 -19.11 -16.13
CA ASP A 232 11.93 -19.35 -16.67
C ASP A 232 10.87 -19.58 -15.56
N TYR A 233 10.94 -18.73 -14.54
CA TYR A 233 9.96 -18.78 -13.45
C TYR A 233 9.64 -17.38 -12.91
N PHE A 234 8.44 -17.23 -12.35
CA PHE A 234 8.05 -16.02 -11.64
C PHE A 234 8.60 -16.02 -10.21
N LYS A 235 9.25 -14.92 -9.82
CA LYS A 235 9.80 -14.71 -8.47
C LYS A 235 9.03 -13.62 -7.73
N PRO A 236 8.18 -13.96 -6.75
CA PRO A 236 7.44 -12.96 -6.01
C PRO A 236 8.33 -12.11 -5.10
N TYR A 237 7.97 -10.83 -4.96
CA TYR A 237 8.57 -9.95 -3.98
C TYR A 237 7.98 -10.20 -2.59
N LYS A 238 8.81 -10.12 -1.55
CA LYS A 238 8.35 -10.31 -0.17
C LYS A 238 7.53 -9.14 0.36
N ILE A 239 7.92 -7.92 0.04
CA ILE A 239 7.42 -6.70 0.66
C ILE A 239 6.60 -5.84 -0.31
N ILE A 240 7.01 -5.79 -1.58
CA ILE A 240 6.32 -5.02 -2.62
C ILE A 240 5.04 -5.76 -2.99
N LYS A 241 3.97 -5.00 -3.22
CA LYS A 241 2.62 -5.49 -3.52
C LYS A 241 2.02 -4.73 -4.68
N THR A 242 1.19 -5.39 -5.47
CA THR A 242 0.38 -4.77 -6.52
C THR A 242 -0.99 -4.44 -5.94
N PRO A 243 -1.49 -3.21 -6.08
CA PRO A 243 -2.85 -2.88 -5.64
C PRO A 243 -3.87 -3.59 -6.54
N VAL A 244 -4.77 -4.34 -5.93
CA VAL A 244 -5.91 -4.98 -6.60
C VAL A 244 -7.17 -4.30 -6.09
N TYR A 245 -7.76 -3.44 -6.92
CA TYR A 245 -8.92 -2.66 -6.54
C TYR A 245 -10.19 -3.51 -6.52
N GLY A 246 -10.98 -3.32 -5.47
CA GLY A 246 -12.38 -3.75 -5.40
C GLY A 246 -13.32 -2.61 -5.77
N ASN A 247 -14.56 -2.75 -5.37
CA ASN A 247 -15.55 -1.69 -5.53
C ASN A 247 -15.28 -0.55 -4.53
N ILE A 248 -15.65 0.67 -4.90
CA ILE A 248 -15.76 1.78 -3.97
C ILE A 248 -16.87 1.43 -2.98
N ALA A 249 -16.64 1.65 -1.68
CA ALA A 249 -17.55 1.29 -0.61
C ALA A 249 -17.92 2.53 0.22
N SER A 250 -19.21 2.78 0.40
CA SER A 250 -19.70 3.76 1.34
C SER A 250 -19.68 3.19 2.75
N ILE A 251 -19.01 3.85 3.67
CA ILE A 251 -18.93 3.45 5.09
C ILE A 251 -20.32 3.25 5.71
N PHE A 252 -21.33 3.92 5.15
CA PHE A 252 -22.72 3.82 5.62
C PHE A 252 -23.49 2.67 4.97
N HIS A 253 -23.41 2.48 3.65
CA HIS A 253 -24.27 1.55 2.93
C HIS A 253 -23.72 0.12 2.84
N GLU A 254 -22.42 -0.02 2.55
CA GLU A 254 -21.80 -1.31 2.25
C GLU A 254 -21.07 -1.93 3.43
N PHE A 255 -21.07 -1.28 4.60
CA PHE A 255 -20.37 -1.78 5.77
C PHE A 255 -21.33 -2.35 6.82
N GLU A 256 -20.85 -3.39 7.51
CA GLU A 256 -21.59 -4.07 8.58
C GLU A 256 -20.65 -4.49 9.73
N PRO A 257 -21.20 -4.77 10.92
CA PRO A 257 -20.44 -5.33 12.03
C PRO A 257 -19.91 -6.71 11.71
N HIS A 258 -18.65 -6.93 12.02
CA HIS A 258 -18.02 -8.23 11.85
C HIS A 258 -17.10 -8.55 13.03
N MET A 259 -17.22 -9.77 13.59
CA MET A 259 -16.31 -10.23 14.64
C MET A 259 -15.11 -10.91 14.00
N ARG A 260 -13.92 -10.38 14.21
CA ARG A 260 -12.66 -11.01 13.81
C ARG A 260 -12.15 -11.89 14.93
N SER A 261 -11.89 -13.16 14.63
CA SER A 261 -11.20 -14.05 15.56
C SER A 261 -9.72 -13.68 15.67
N GLU A 262 -9.12 -13.94 16.82
CA GLU A 262 -7.68 -13.76 17.00
C GLU A 262 -6.87 -14.66 16.06
N PHE A 263 -5.79 -14.11 15.50
CA PHE A 263 -4.83 -14.86 14.68
C PHE A 263 -3.50 -14.12 14.53
N ILE A 264 -2.47 -14.81 14.07
CA ILE A 264 -1.14 -14.21 13.79
C ILE A 264 -0.92 -14.23 12.28
N PRO A 265 -0.92 -13.05 11.61
CA PRO A 265 -0.60 -12.97 10.19
C PRO A 265 0.87 -13.32 9.92
N GLU A 266 1.14 -14.20 8.97
CA GLU A 266 2.50 -14.64 8.61
C GLU A 266 3.42 -13.47 8.23
N ASN A 267 2.89 -12.50 7.49
CA ASN A 267 3.66 -11.39 6.92
C ASN A 267 3.97 -10.26 7.91
N VAL A 268 3.36 -10.25 9.11
CA VAL A 268 3.47 -9.13 10.06
C VAL A 268 4.09 -9.54 11.39
N ARG A 269 4.00 -10.81 11.76
CA ARG A 269 4.53 -11.39 13.01
C ARG A 269 4.01 -10.69 14.29
N LYS A 270 2.78 -10.18 14.25
CA LYS A 270 2.07 -9.58 15.37
C LYS A 270 0.63 -10.09 15.37
N SER A 271 0.12 -10.49 16.54
CA SER A 271 -1.26 -10.95 16.68
C SER A 271 -2.25 -9.85 16.30
N VAL A 272 -3.27 -10.23 15.56
CA VAL A 272 -4.51 -9.48 15.43
C VAL A 272 -5.41 -10.00 16.54
N PRO A 273 -5.83 -9.17 17.51
CA PRO A 273 -6.68 -9.63 18.61
C PRO A 273 -8.09 -9.97 18.11
N GLN A 274 -8.84 -10.71 18.89
CA GLN A 274 -10.28 -10.78 18.67
C GLN A 274 -10.85 -9.36 18.74
N CYS A 275 -11.53 -8.92 17.66
CA CYS A 275 -12.00 -7.55 17.60
C CYS A 275 -13.27 -7.36 16.77
N LEU A 276 -14.04 -6.30 17.12
CA LEU A 276 -15.22 -5.86 16.41
C LEU A 276 -14.82 -4.90 15.30
N LEU A 277 -15.09 -5.28 14.07
CA LEU A 277 -14.81 -4.50 12.86
C LEU A 277 -16.11 -3.90 12.30
N TRP A 278 -16.00 -2.71 11.74
CA TRP A 278 -16.92 -2.16 10.78
C TRP A 278 -16.30 -2.42 9.40
N LYS A 279 -16.81 -3.41 8.66
CA LYS A 279 -16.18 -3.99 7.47
C LYS A 279 -17.17 -4.04 6.32
N ASP A 280 -16.69 -3.82 5.09
CA ASP A 280 -17.53 -3.96 3.89
C ASP A 280 -18.10 -5.38 3.74
N SER A 281 -19.29 -5.47 3.16
CA SER A 281 -20.02 -6.73 2.91
C SER A 281 -19.62 -7.41 1.59
N PHE A 282 -18.68 -6.84 0.83
CA PHE A 282 -18.29 -7.40 -0.47
C PHE A 282 -17.66 -8.78 -0.33
N SER A 283 -17.92 -9.62 -1.31
CA SER A 283 -17.17 -10.87 -1.49
C SER A 283 -15.70 -10.59 -1.82
N THR A 284 -14.87 -11.60 -1.75
CA THR A 284 -13.47 -11.54 -2.19
C THR A 284 -13.43 -11.36 -3.70
N TRP A 285 -12.72 -10.33 -4.17
CA TRP A 285 -12.61 -9.99 -5.61
C TRP A 285 -11.24 -10.32 -6.21
N TRP A 286 -10.27 -10.68 -5.39
CA TRP A 286 -8.96 -11.14 -5.83
C TRP A 286 -8.92 -12.66 -5.90
N ASN A 287 -8.02 -13.19 -6.73
CA ASN A 287 -7.83 -14.62 -6.85
C ASN A 287 -7.17 -15.19 -5.58
N THR A 288 -7.80 -16.22 -4.99
CA THR A 288 -7.31 -16.92 -3.79
C THR A 288 -6.67 -18.25 -4.11
N ASN A 289 -6.78 -18.74 -5.34
CA ASN A 289 -6.21 -20.02 -5.75
C ASN A 289 -4.71 -19.92 -5.91
N GLU A 290 -3.97 -20.85 -5.32
CA GLU A 290 -2.51 -20.81 -5.38
C GLU A 290 -1.97 -21.08 -6.79
N GLU A 291 -2.62 -21.92 -7.56
CA GLU A 291 -2.25 -22.25 -8.93
C GLU A 291 -2.38 -21.07 -9.90
N ASP A 292 -3.43 -20.25 -9.73
CA ASP A 292 -3.66 -19.06 -10.58
C ASP A 292 -2.76 -17.87 -10.21
N LYS A 293 -2.10 -17.91 -9.06
CA LYS A 293 -1.17 -16.84 -8.63
C LYS A 293 0.07 -16.75 -9.51
N TYR A 294 0.34 -17.76 -10.32
CA TYR A 294 1.57 -17.90 -11.11
C TYR A 294 1.33 -18.09 -12.59
N THR A 295 0.11 -17.91 -13.10
CA THR A 295 -0.16 -17.97 -14.54
C THR A 295 0.41 -16.75 -15.26
N ALA A 296 0.99 -16.97 -16.43
CA ALA A 296 1.68 -15.95 -17.23
C ALA A 296 0.78 -14.73 -17.53
N GLU A 297 -0.50 -14.94 -17.79
CA GLU A 297 -1.48 -13.87 -18.08
C GLU A 297 -1.66 -12.88 -16.93
N TYR A 298 -1.64 -13.35 -15.68
CA TYR A 298 -1.75 -12.48 -14.50
C TYR A 298 -0.52 -11.57 -14.35
N PHE A 299 0.62 -11.96 -14.91
CA PHE A 299 1.89 -11.26 -14.78
C PHE A 299 2.27 -10.45 -16.01
N GLU A 300 1.75 -10.77 -17.19
CA GLU A 300 1.97 -9.97 -18.39
C GLU A 300 1.38 -8.56 -18.24
N ASP A 301 0.18 -8.43 -17.70
CA ASP A 301 -0.43 -7.13 -17.43
C ASP A 301 0.34 -6.32 -16.37
N ALA A 302 0.88 -6.97 -15.34
CA ALA A 302 1.72 -6.32 -14.33
C ALA A 302 3.13 -5.97 -14.83
N TYR A 303 3.61 -6.65 -15.88
CA TYR A 303 4.93 -6.45 -16.43
C TYR A 303 5.00 -5.33 -17.50
N PHE A 304 3.92 -5.12 -18.23
CA PHE A 304 3.86 -4.09 -19.28
C PHE A 304 3.86 -2.67 -18.71
N ASP A 305 3.40 -2.47 -17.49
CA ASP A 305 3.29 -1.13 -16.87
C ASP A 305 4.60 -0.63 -16.25
N ILE A 306 5.64 -1.48 -16.17
CA ILE A 306 6.98 -1.08 -15.68
C ILE A 306 7.83 -0.45 -16.80
N ARG A 307 7.49 -0.65 -18.04
CA ARG A 307 8.05 0.09 -19.17
C ARG A 307 7.28 1.39 -19.35
N LEU A 308 7.69 2.43 -18.60
CA LEU A 308 7.31 3.79 -18.97
C LEU A 308 7.58 3.97 -20.47
N PRO A 309 6.62 4.49 -21.24
CA PRO A 309 6.89 4.80 -22.62
C PRO A 309 8.11 5.72 -22.65
N VAL A 310 9.12 5.35 -23.41
CA VAL A 310 10.20 6.25 -23.80
C VAL A 310 9.53 7.29 -24.68
N SER A 311 8.92 8.30 -24.08
CA SER A 311 8.50 9.48 -24.79
C SER A 311 9.80 10.19 -25.21
N ASN A 312 9.99 10.28 -26.50
CA ASN A 312 10.98 11.15 -27.12
C ASN A 312 10.94 12.50 -26.43
N ILE A 313 11.96 12.80 -25.66
CA ILE A 313 12.20 14.16 -25.17
C ILE A 313 12.68 14.92 -26.40
N ASP A 314 11.75 15.53 -27.10
CA ASP A 314 12.05 16.57 -28.06
C ASP A 314 12.52 17.82 -27.30
N ALA A 315 13.62 18.39 -27.74
CA ALA A 315 14.34 19.49 -27.07
C ALA A 315 13.63 20.86 -27.21
N SER A 316 12.32 20.90 -27.34
CA SER A 316 11.52 22.12 -27.38
C SER A 316 10.51 22.12 -26.24
N GLY A 317 10.76 22.98 -25.24
CA GLY A 317 9.96 23.15 -24.05
C GLY A 317 8.48 23.40 -24.32
N PHE A 318 7.64 22.44 -24.00
CA PHE A 318 6.21 22.63 -23.86
C PHE A 318 5.66 21.86 -22.62
N SER A 319 4.79 22.55 -21.90
CA SER A 319 4.11 22.14 -20.70
C SER A 319 3.27 20.86 -20.88
N TYR A 320 3.45 19.92 -19.96
CA TYR A 320 2.67 18.68 -19.90
C TYR A 320 1.29 18.95 -19.29
N GLN A 321 0.24 18.64 -20.04
CA GLN A 321 -1.10 18.40 -19.46
C GLN A 321 -1.31 16.88 -19.36
N PRO A 322 -1.77 16.35 -18.20
CA PRO A 322 -2.03 14.94 -18.08
C PRO A 322 -3.28 14.54 -18.85
N ILE A 323 -3.14 13.56 -19.75
CA ILE A 323 -4.27 12.93 -20.43
C ILE A 323 -4.99 12.06 -19.40
N ARG A 324 -6.23 12.39 -19.08
CA ARG A 324 -7.15 11.54 -18.31
C ARG A 324 -7.55 10.35 -19.17
N ASN A 325 -6.97 9.19 -18.94
CA ASN A 325 -7.50 7.93 -19.45
C ASN A 325 -8.65 7.48 -18.56
N THR A 326 -9.87 7.78 -18.98
CA THR A 326 -11.09 7.19 -18.45
C THR A 326 -11.24 5.79 -19.05
N PHE A 327 -10.84 4.76 -18.31
CA PHE A 327 -11.25 3.40 -18.63
C PHE A 327 -12.67 3.18 -18.07
N HIS A 328 -13.67 3.12 -18.96
CA HIS A 328 -14.98 2.59 -18.65
C HIS A 328 -14.93 1.06 -18.76
N PRO A 329 -15.44 0.32 -17.76
CA PRO A 329 -15.60 -1.13 -17.93
C PRO A 329 -16.71 -1.39 -18.96
N PHE A 330 -16.46 -2.33 -19.85
CA PHE A 330 -17.39 -2.81 -20.87
C PHE A 330 -18.71 -3.26 -20.20
N ARG A 331 -19.80 -2.57 -20.52
CA ARG A 331 -21.15 -3.08 -20.32
C ARG A 331 -21.42 -4.10 -21.42
N SER A 332 -21.59 -5.36 -21.02
CA SER A 332 -22.16 -6.39 -21.89
C SER A 332 -23.59 -6.01 -22.29
N LEU A 333 -23.80 -5.74 -23.55
CA LEU A 333 -25.11 -5.64 -24.17
C LEU A 333 -25.75 -7.04 -24.18
N VAL A 334 -26.76 -7.27 -23.35
CA VAL A 334 -27.68 -8.38 -23.50
C VAL A 334 -28.69 -7.97 -24.57
N VAL A 335 -28.63 -8.60 -25.72
CA VAL A 335 -29.66 -8.52 -26.77
C VAL A 335 -30.81 -9.41 -26.33
N ALA A 336 -31.96 -8.81 -26.05
CA ALA A 336 -33.22 -9.55 -25.89
C ALA A 336 -33.76 -9.92 -27.29
N GLN A 337 -34.07 -11.19 -27.47
CA GLN A 337 -35.09 -11.66 -28.43
C GLN A 337 -36.42 -11.77 -27.71
#